data_f1d92d68f661b035cec78972816cc50a
#
_entry.id   f1d92d68f661b035cec78972816cc50a
#
_cell.length_a   1.000
_cell.length_b   1.000
_cell.length_c   1.000
_cell.angle_alpha   90.00
_cell.angle_beta   90.00
_cell.angle_gamma   90.00
#
_symmetry.space_group_name_H-M   'P 1'
#
loop_
_entity.id
_entity.type
_entity.pdbx_description
1 polymer ?
#
loop_
_entity_poly.entity_id
_entity_poly.type
_entity_poly.pdbx_seq_one_letter_code
_entity_poly.pdbx_strand_id
1 'polypeptide(L)'
;MDKDAKAFKPLSEAYGLPKDTDEQLKHREEVMEKALIAASEAPLSMMEVIVEAIGLIDRISVIGSRLAISDAGVGVQMCKAALNGASLNVYINTKLMKDTDVADDMNTRADELIIRGNQMADEVYDRVMDCVR
;
A
#
# COMPACT_ATOMS: atom_id res chain seq x y z
N MET A 1 11.37 0.91 -6.88
CA MET A 1 11.86 2.20 -6.34
C MET A 1 11.57 3.39 -7.25
N ASP A 2 11.79 3.29 -8.57
CA ASP A 2 11.61 4.45 -9.47
C ASP A 2 10.14 4.92 -9.65
N LYS A 3 9.15 4.03 -9.52
CA LYS A 3 7.74 4.40 -9.69
C LYS A 3 7.20 5.25 -8.52
N ASP A 4 7.63 4.96 -7.29
CA ASP A 4 7.19 5.73 -6.11
C ASP A 4 7.80 7.13 -6.11
N ALA A 5 9.08 7.24 -6.45
CA ALA A 5 9.76 8.54 -6.57
C ALA A 5 9.12 9.40 -7.67
N LYS A 6 8.73 8.80 -8.80
CA LYS A 6 8.05 9.49 -9.90
C LYS A 6 6.63 9.91 -9.53
N ALA A 7 5.91 9.09 -8.75
CA ALA A 7 4.56 9.41 -8.29
C ALA A 7 4.55 10.54 -7.24
N PHE A 8 5.58 10.61 -6.40
CA PHE A 8 5.71 11.65 -5.36
C PHE A 8 6.15 13.00 -5.90
N LYS A 9 6.91 13.04 -7.00
CA LYS A 9 7.44 14.28 -7.56
C LYS A 9 6.37 15.33 -7.89
N PRO A 10 5.23 15.00 -8.56
CA PRO A 10 4.18 15.98 -8.81
C PRO A 10 3.58 16.58 -7.54
N LEU A 11 3.45 15.77 -6.48
CA LEU A 11 2.95 16.24 -5.18
C LEU A 11 3.94 17.21 -4.54
N SER A 12 5.23 16.87 -4.54
CA SER A 12 6.29 17.74 -4.03
C SER A 12 6.33 19.07 -4.78
N GLU A 13 6.21 19.07 -6.10
CA GLU A 13 6.16 20.27 -6.92
C GLU A 13 4.92 21.12 -6.64
N ALA A 14 3.75 20.48 -6.39
CA ALA A 14 2.51 21.17 -6.09
C ALA A 14 2.59 21.98 -4.79
N TYR A 15 3.30 21.50 -3.78
CA TYR A 15 3.51 22.24 -2.53
C TYR A 15 4.29 23.55 -2.74
N GLY A 16 5.15 23.62 -3.76
CA GLY A 16 5.92 24.80 -4.10
C GLY A 16 5.21 25.81 -4.98
N LEU A 17 3.99 25.55 -5.44
CA LEU A 17 3.25 26.46 -6.29
C LEU A 17 2.81 27.74 -5.56
N PRO A 18 2.72 28.90 -6.29
CA PRO A 18 2.28 30.17 -5.69
C PRO A 18 0.86 30.10 -5.16
N LYS A 19 0.58 30.81 -4.07
CA LYS A 19 -0.73 30.87 -3.40
C LYS A 19 -1.12 32.29 -2.97
N ASP A 20 -0.56 33.30 -3.64
CA ASP A 20 -0.71 34.70 -3.24
C ASP A 20 -1.99 35.36 -3.77
N THR A 21 -2.55 34.86 -4.88
CA THR A 21 -3.80 35.32 -5.46
C THR A 21 -4.87 34.22 -5.41
N ASP A 22 -6.16 34.60 -5.53
CA ASP A 22 -7.27 33.63 -5.55
C ASP A 22 -7.14 32.65 -6.72
N GLU A 23 -6.72 33.12 -7.89
CA GLU A 23 -6.49 32.27 -9.06
C GLU A 23 -5.34 31.31 -8.87
N GLN A 24 -4.23 31.76 -8.27
CA GLN A 24 -3.09 30.91 -7.93
C GLN A 24 -3.46 29.86 -6.90
N LEU A 25 -4.21 30.23 -5.88
CA LEU A 25 -4.67 29.32 -4.85
C LEU A 25 -5.58 28.22 -5.46
N LYS A 26 -6.51 28.60 -6.30
CA LYS A 26 -7.41 27.65 -6.99
C LYS A 26 -6.63 26.69 -7.89
N HIS A 27 -5.70 27.20 -8.68
CA HIS A 27 -4.84 26.38 -9.54
C HIS A 27 -4.00 25.40 -8.71
N ARG A 28 -3.39 25.89 -7.62
CA ARG A 28 -2.61 25.05 -6.69
C ARG A 28 -3.46 23.92 -6.11
N GLU A 29 -4.67 24.22 -5.68
CA GLU A 29 -5.61 23.22 -5.14
C GLU A 29 -5.98 22.14 -6.16
N GLU A 30 -6.23 22.52 -7.42
CA GLU A 30 -6.52 21.56 -8.50
C GLU A 30 -5.32 20.67 -8.82
N VAL A 31 -4.13 21.25 -8.90
CA VAL A 31 -2.88 20.49 -9.14
C VAL A 31 -2.57 19.57 -7.96
N MET A 32 -2.76 20.06 -6.73
CA MET A 32 -2.55 19.29 -5.50
C MET A 32 -3.48 18.07 -5.46
N GLU A 33 -4.75 18.24 -5.78
CA GLU A 33 -5.73 17.14 -5.77
C GLU A 33 -5.33 16.02 -6.74
N LYS A 34 -4.98 16.37 -7.97
CA LYS A 34 -4.50 15.40 -8.96
C LYS A 34 -3.23 14.70 -8.52
N ALA A 35 -2.32 15.44 -7.92
CA ALA A 35 -1.06 14.91 -7.43
C ALA A 35 -1.27 13.95 -6.24
N LEU A 36 -2.20 14.25 -5.34
CA LEU A 36 -2.56 13.37 -4.21
C LEU A 36 -3.17 12.05 -4.70
N ILE A 37 -4.06 12.10 -5.68
CA ILE A 37 -4.65 10.90 -6.27
C ILE A 37 -3.55 10.03 -6.91
N ALA A 38 -2.68 10.62 -7.72
CA ALA A 38 -1.58 9.91 -8.36
C ALA A 38 -0.59 9.32 -7.34
N ALA A 39 -0.25 10.08 -6.30
CA ALA A 39 0.64 9.63 -5.24
C ALA A 39 0.06 8.50 -4.38
N SER A 40 -1.27 8.37 -4.34
CA SER A 40 -1.96 7.29 -3.63
C SER A 40 -2.06 6.01 -4.45
N GLU A 41 -2.13 6.10 -5.79
CA GLU A 41 -2.25 4.94 -6.68
C GLU A 41 -1.03 4.01 -6.62
N ALA A 42 0.18 4.55 -6.52
CA ALA A 42 1.39 3.75 -6.47
C ALA A 42 1.45 2.82 -5.22
N PRO A 43 1.30 3.33 -3.98
CA PRO A 43 1.27 2.47 -2.81
C PRO A 43 0.07 1.51 -2.80
N LEU A 44 -1.07 1.90 -3.34
CA LEU A 44 -2.24 1.03 -3.44
C LEU A 44 -2.00 -0.14 -4.39
N SER A 45 -1.39 0.12 -5.55
CA SER A 45 -0.97 -0.93 -6.49
C SER A 45 0.08 -1.86 -5.87
N MET A 46 1.00 -1.31 -5.08
CA MET A 46 1.98 -2.11 -4.34
C MET A 46 1.31 -3.04 -3.33
N MET A 47 0.29 -2.56 -2.62
CA MET A 47 -0.49 -3.39 -1.70
C MET A 47 -1.16 -4.57 -2.40
N GLU A 48 -1.71 -4.36 -3.60
CA GLU A 48 -2.31 -5.43 -4.42
C GLU A 48 -1.28 -6.51 -4.78
N VAL A 49 -0.10 -6.11 -5.21
CA VAL A 49 1.01 -7.03 -5.53
C VAL A 49 1.48 -7.79 -4.29
N ILE A 50 1.58 -7.13 -3.14
CA ILE A 50 1.98 -7.77 -1.88
C ILE A 50 0.97 -8.84 -1.46
N VAL A 51 -0.33 -8.57 -1.57
CA VAL A 51 -1.38 -9.56 -1.26
C VAL A 51 -1.28 -10.77 -2.20
N GLU A 52 -1.01 -10.56 -3.49
CA GLU A 52 -0.75 -11.65 -4.43
C GLU A 52 0.48 -12.48 -4.01
N ALA A 53 1.55 -11.82 -3.59
CA ALA A 53 2.77 -12.49 -3.11
C ALA A 53 2.48 -13.34 -1.87
N ILE A 54 1.69 -12.84 -0.92
CA ILE A 54 1.25 -13.60 0.26
C ILE A 54 0.48 -14.86 -0.18
N GLY A 55 -0.41 -14.75 -1.17
CA GLY A 55 -1.14 -15.88 -1.72
C GLY A 55 -0.24 -16.95 -2.35
N LEU A 56 0.83 -16.54 -3.02
CA LEU A 56 1.83 -17.46 -3.56
C LEU A 56 2.61 -18.17 -2.44
N ILE A 57 3.01 -17.45 -1.42
CA ILE A 57 3.71 -18.02 -0.26
C ILE A 57 2.81 -19.00 0.48
N ASP A 58 1.52 -18.69 0.61
CA ASP A 58 0.52 -19.61 1.18
C ASP A 58 0.53 -20.96 0.46
N ARG A 59 0.47 -20.96 -0.86
CA ARG A 59 0.54 -22.19 -1.66
C ARG A 59 1.85 -22.95 -1.47
N ILE A 60 2.97 -22.24 -1.47
CA ILE A 60 4.29 -22.84 -1.25
C ILE A 60 4.39 -23.47 0.13
N SER A 61 3.81 -22.85 1.15
CA SER A 61 3.83 -23.35 2.53
C SER A 61 3.09 -24.68 2.69
N VAL A 62 2.14 -24.97 1.80
CA VAL A 62 1.39 -26.23 1.79
C VAL A 62 2.13 -27.35 1.08
N ILE A 63 2.78 -27.03 -0.05
CA ILE A 63 3.41 -28.03 -0.94
C ILE A 63 4.93 -28.09 -0.83
N GLY A 64 5.54 -27.14 -0.13
CA GLY A 64 6.99 -27.03 0.00
C GLY A 64 7.60 -28.02 0.96
N SER A 65 8.92 -28.21 0.87
CA SER A 65 9.68 -29.04 1.79
C SER A 65 9.79 -28.39 3.17
N ARG A 66 10.11 -29.20 4.21
CA ARG A 66 10.35 -28.70 5.58
C ARG A 66 11.44 -27.61 5.64
N LEU A 67 12.44 -27.70 4.75
CA LEU A 67 13.52 -26.70 4.69
C LEU A 67 13.05 -25.35 4.19
N ALA A 68 12.04 -25.34 3.30
CA ALA A 68 11.48 -24.09 2.73
C ALA A 68 10.38 -23.49 3.62
N ILE A 69 9.84 -24.23 4.60
CA ILE A 69 8.69 -23.77 5.37
C ILE A 69 9.03 -22.60 6.29
N SER A 70 10.23 -22.61 6.90
CA SER A 70 10.67 -21.49 7.72
C SER A 70 10.88 -20.21 6.89
N ASP A 71 11.38 -20.35 5.66
CA ASP A 71 11.52 -19.24 4.73
C ASP A 71 10.16 -18.65 4.33
N ALA A 72 9.14 -19.50 4.16
CA ALA A 72 7.77 -19.05 3.93
C ALA A 72 7.25 -18.21 5.11
N GLY A 73 7.53 -18.63 6.33
CA GLY A 73 7.16 -17.88 7.54
C GLY A 73 7.82 -16.51 7.61
N VAL A 74 9.13 -16.45 7.33
CA VAL A 74 9.86 -15.17 7.25
C VAL A 74 9.28 -14.29 6.14
N GLY A 75 9.05 -14.86 4.97
CA GLY A 75 8.54 -14.14 3.81
C GLY A 75 7.18 -13.50 4.05
N VAL A 76 6.23 -14.21 4.67
CA VAL A 76 4.90 -13.62 4.97
C VAL A 76 4.97 -12.53 6.02
N GLN A 77 5.89 -12.60 6.97
CA GLN A 77 6.06 -11.53 7.95
C GLN A 77 6.62 -10.25 7.29
N MET A 78 7.57 -10.40 6.38
CA MET A 78 8.08 -9.27 5.60
C MET A 78 6.99 -8.67 4.71
N CYS A 79 6.20 -9.50 4.04
CA CYS A 79 5.07 -9.06 3.24
C CYS A 79 4.00 -8.35 4.08
N LYS A 80 3.69 -8.87 5.26
CA LYS A 80 2.74 -8.25 6.19
C LYS A 80 3.22 -6.86 6.61
N ALA A 81 4.47 -6.70 6.97
CA ALA A 81 5.05 -5.41 7.32
C ALA A 81 5.00 -4.43 6.14
N ALA A 82 5.37 -4.88 4.94
CA ALA A 82 5.32 -4.08 3.73
C ALA A 82 3.88 -3.65 3.37
N LEU A 83 2.91 -4.53 3.52
CA LEU A 83 1.50 -4.27 3.27
C LEU A 83 0.96 -3.16 4.19
N ASN A 84 1.17 -3.32 5.49
CA ASN A 84 0.72 -2.34 6.49
C ASN A 84 1.48 -1.02 6.35
N GLY A 85 2.77 -1.07 6.03
CA GLY A 85 3.57 0.12 5.76
C GLY A 85 3.09 0.90 4.53
N ALA A 86 2.80 0.20 3.43
CA ALA A 86 2.29 0.83 2.22
C ALA A 86 0.92 1.50 2.44
N SER A 87 0.07 0.93 3.28
CA SER A 87 -1.25 1.52 3.60
C SER A 87 -1.14 2.90 4.23
N LEU A 88 -0.10 3.15 5.02
CA LEU A 88 0.13 4.46 5.63
C LEU A 88 0.35 5.54 4.58
N ASN A 89 1.01 5.20 3.47
CA ASN A 89 1.22 6.12 2.35
C ASN A 89 -0.09 6.39 1.58
N VAL A 90 -1.02 5.45 1.57
CA VAL A 90 -2.37 5.70 1.03
C VAL A 90 -3.12 6.67 1.94
N TYR A 91 -3.24 6.36 3.22
CA TYR A 91 -4.05 7.12 4.16
C TYR A 91 -3.57 8.55 4.39
N ILE A 92 -2.25 8.77 4.44
CA ILE A 92 -1.70 10.12 4.60
C ILE A 92 -2.08 11.03 3.44
N ASN A 93 -2.17 10.48 2.22
CA ASN A 93 -2.54 11.23 1.04
C ASN A 93 -4.06 11.39 0.91
N THR A 94 -4.84 10.35 1.14
CA THR A 94 -6.30 10.42 1.05
C THR A 94 -6.90 11.37 2.08
N LYS A 95 -6.27 11.49 3.25
CA LYS A 95 -6.67 12.44 4.28
C LYS A 95 -6.64 13.90 3.81
N LEU A 96 -5.77 14.21 2.86
CA LEU A 96 -5.59 15.56 2.33
C LEU A 96 -6.45 15.84 1.10
N MET A 97 -7.13 14.83 0.55
CA MET A 97 -7.98 14.99 -0.63
C MET A 97 -9.25 15.75 -0.29
N LYS A 98 -9.68 16.62 -1.21
CA LYS A 98 -10.96 17.32 -1.12
C LYS A 98 -12.11 16.49 -1.65
N ASP A 99 -11.86 15.66 -2.67
CA ASP A 99 -12.82 14.69 -3.19
C ASP A 99 -12.93 13.51 -2.23
N THR A 100 -13.89 13.59 -1.33
CA THR A 100 -14.11 12.57 -0.30
C THR A 100 -14.57 11.24 -0.88
N ASP A 101 -15.26 11.23 -2.02
CA ASP A 101 -15.70 9.99 -2.67
C ASP A 101 -14.50 9.21 -3.20
N VAL A 102 -13.55 9.88 -3.85
CA VAL A 102 -12.30 9.25 -4.31
C VAL A 102 -11.48 8.77 -3.11
N ALA A 103 -11.34 9.59 -2.08
CA ALA A 103 -10.61 9.23 -0.87
C ALA A 103 -11.22 7.99 -0.18
N ASP A 104 -12.53 7.95 -0.05
CA ASP A 104 -13.25 6.84 0.56
C ASP A 104 -13.12 5.55 -0.27
N ASP A 105 -13.18 5.65 -1.59
CA ASP A 105 -12.96 4.49 -2.47
C ASP A 105 -11.54 3.92 -2.30
N MET A 106 -10.52 4.76 -2.32
CA MET A 106 -9.14 4.33 -2.12
C MET A 106 -8.92 3.74 -0.72
N ASN A 107 -9.49 4.35 0.31
CA ASN A 107 -9.40 3.84 1.67
C ASN A 107 -10.08 2.48 1.81
N THR A 108 -11.25 2.30 1.22
CA THR A 108 -11.97 1.01 1.21
C THR A 108 -11.15 -0.07 0.54
N ARG A 109 -10.55 0.21 -0.61
CA ARG A 109 -9.66 -0.74 -1.30
C ARG A 109 -8.46 -1.11 -0.45
N ALA A 110 -7.82 -0.12 0.19
CA ALA A 110 -6.70 -0.37 1.09
C ALA A 110 -7.11 -1.19 2.31
N ASP A 111 -8.24 -0.87 2.94
CA ASP A 111 -8.76 -1.60 4.10
C ASP A 111 -9.04 -3.07 3.78
N GLU A 112 -9.65 -3.35 2.63
CA GLU A 112 -9.91 -4.72 2.16
C GLU A 112 -8.62 -5.51 1.94
N LEU A 113 -7.62 -4.87 1.34
CA LEU A 113 -6.30 -5.49 1.13
C LEU A 113 -5.58 -5.79 2.45
N ILE A 114 -5.65 -4.87 3.42
CA ILE A 114 -5.08 -5.06 4.76
C ILE A 114 -5.74 -6.25 5.45
N ILE A 115 -7.06 -6.30 5.48
CA ILE A 115 -7.80 -7.36 6.15
C ILE A 115 -7.46 -8.71 5.52
N ARG A 116 -7.57 -8.81 4.20
CA ARG A 116 -7.31 -10.05 3.48
C ARG A 116 -5.85 -10.50 3.57
N GLY A 117 -4.93 -9.57 3.39
CA GLY A 117 -3.50 -9.85 3.41
C GLY A 117 -3.00 -10.24 4.80
N ASN A 118 -3.40 -9.53 5.85
CA ASN A 118 -3.01 -9.85 7.23
C ASN A 118 -3.58 -11.20 7.67
N GLN A 119 -4.85 -11.47 7.36
CA GLN A 119 -5.48 -12.73 7.68
C GLN A 119 -4.72 -13.90 7.04
N MET A 120 -4.45 -13.81 5.75
CA MET A 120 -3.73 -14.85 5.00
C MET A 120 -2.30 -15.03 5.52
N ALA A 121 -1.59 -13.93 5.79
CA ALA A 121 -0.24 -13.97 6.33
C ALA A 121 -0.21 -14.62 7.73
N ASP A 122 -1.16 -14.30 8.58
CA ASP A 122 -1.26 -14.88 9.93
C ASP A 122 -1.54 -16.39 9.87
N GLU A 123 -2.41 -16.84 8.97
CA GLU A 123 -2.69 -18.26 8.75
C GLU A 123 -1.46 -19.04 8.29
N VAL A 124 -0.69 -18.45 7.35
CA VAL A 124 0.58 -19.05 6.90
C VAL A 124 1.58 -19.10 8.03
N TYR A 125 1.74 -18.02 8.78
CA TYR A 125 2.66 -17.96 9.91
C TYR A 125 2.32 -19.00 10.97
N ASP A 126 1.05 -19.14 11.35
CA ASP A 126 0.61 -20.12 12.33
C ASP A 126 0.89 -21.55 11.86
N ARG A 127 0.64 -21.85 10.59
CA ARG A 127 0.95 -23.14 9.98
C ARG A 127 2.44 -23.43 10.03
N VAL A 128 3.27 -22.43 9.72
CA VAL A 128 4.73 -22.57 9.81
C VAL A 128 5.17 -22.81 11.24
N MET A 129 4.64 -22.08 12.21
CA MET A 129 4.96 -22.25 13.61
C MET A 129 4.63 -23.66 14.11
N ASP A 130 3.50 -24.24 13.68
CA ASP A 130 3.12 -25.61 14.03
C ASP A 130 4.10 -26.66 13.47
N CYS A 131 4.75 -26.34 12.35
CA CYS A 131 5.73 -27.23 11.73
C CYS A 131 7.15 -27.11 12.32
N VAL A 132 7.56 -25.91 12.74
CA VAL A 132 8.93 -25.65 13.21
C VAL A 132 9.09 -25.71 14.73
N ARG A 133 8.00 -25.79 15.44
CA ARG A 133 7.93 -25.80 16.89
C ARG A 133 7.41 -27.13 17.46
#